data_c1fc66be8f02dcc6e755931b47425975
#
_entry.id   c1fc66be8f02dcc6e755931b47425975
#
_cell.length_a   1.000
_cell.length_b   1.000
_cell.length_c   1.000
_cell.angle_alpha   90.00
_cell.angle_beta   90.00
_cell.angle_gamma   90.00
#
_symmetry.space_group_name_H-M   'P 1'
#
loop_
_entity.id
_entity.type
_entity.pdbx_description
1 polymer ?
#
loop_
_entity_poly.entity_id
_entity_poly.type
_entity_poly.pdbx_seq_one_letter_code
_entity_poly.pdbx_strand_id
1 'polypeptide(L)'
;MKAMILAAGKGTRVRPLTHAMPKPMIPVLGKPVMEYLVEHLARHGFDQIMVNVSHLAPAIEGYFGDGRRWGVQIGYSFEGHLEGGETIASPVGSAGGIKRIQEFGGFFDDTFLVVCGDAVIDLDLSAVLRKHWQSGAAASIVVREVPRDRVPNYGVVVCDSSGRIQSFQEKPSVDEARSQLVNTGIYIFEPSIIDLIPKDQDFDIGSELFPLILKKGLAFNAIESPFNWIDIGQLSDYWEANQQMMRGRLRGVEMPGIEVRPKIWTGLNVKIDWDEVRVEGPVYIGSASCIEPGVQIYGPTWIGTGCYLESGARISRSIVFDYSRVGPTGSVSDALVFGRNCVDQNGESIPDLGGALDWVADSRELMPPAK
;
A
#
# COMPACT_ATOMS: atom_id res chain seq x y z
N MET A 1 20.30 10.57 -2.58
CA MET A 1 19.64 10.42 -3.89
C MET A 1 18.18 10.85 -3.79
N LYS A 2 17.54 11.21 -4.92
CA LYS A 2 16.19 11.78 -4.97
C LYS A 2 15.14 10.75 -5.40
N ALA A 3 13.99 10.76 -4.73
CA ALA A 3 12.85 9.93 -5.10
C ALA A 3 11.54 10.73 -5.06
N MET A 4 10.55 10.24 -5.79
CA MET A 4 9.16 10.68 -5.68
C MET A 4 8.27 9.48 -5.32
N ILE A 5 7.38 9.66 -4.36
CA ILE A 5 6.32 8.72 -4.04
C ILE A 5 5.00 9.26 -4.57
N LEU A 6 4.34 8.48 -5.42
CA LEU A 6 3.03 8.81 -5.97
C LEU A 6 1.93 8.44 -4.95
N ALA A 7 1.30 9.44 -4.34
CA ALA A 7 0.32 9.27 -3.27
C ALA A 7 -0.98 10.10 -3.46
N ALA A 8 -1.17 10.75 -4.62
CA ALA A 8 -2.33 11.61 -4.88
C ALA A 8 -3.61 10.86 -5.29
N GLY A 9 -3.56 9.54 -5.47
CA GLY A 9 -4.69 8.73 -5.92
C GLY A 9 -5.82 8.60 -4.90
N LYS A 10 -7.08 8.62 -5.36
CA LYS A 10 -8.28 8.49 -4.50
C LYS A 10 -8.49 7.09 -3.89
N GLY A 11 -7.85 6.06 -4.40
CA GLY A 11 -7.92 4.69 -3.89
C GLY A 11 -9.32 4.06 -3.93
N THR A 12 -10.14 4.38 -4.92
CA THR A 12 -11.58 3.99 -4.97
C THR A 12 -11.83 2.49 -4.96
N ARG A 13 -10.88 1.69 -5.47
CA ARG A 13 -10.99 0.22 -5.51
C ARG A 13 -10.75 -0.46 -4.15
N VAL A 14 -10.25 0.29 -3.15
CA VAL A 14 -9.99 -0.21 -1.80
C VAL A 14 -11.04 0.32 -0.80
N ARG A 15 -12.13 0.88 -1.30
CA ARG A 15 -13.28 1.25 -0.46
C ARG A 15 -13.89 -0.01 0.17
N PRO A 16 -14.40 0.10 1.41
CA PRO A 16 -14.68 1.32 2.16
C PRO A 16 -13.51 1.89 2.99
N LEU A 17 -12.35 1.22 3.07
CA LEU A 17 -11.21 1.69 3.89
C LEU A 17 -10.77 3.10 3.52
N THR A 18 -10.74 3.41 2.22
CA THR A 18 -10.29 4.72 1.71
C THR A 18 -11.32 5.84 1.81
N HIS A 19 -12.45 5.63 2.47
CA HIS A 19 -13.32 6.72 2.86
C HIS A 19 -12.74 7.53 4.03
N ALA A 20 -12.02 6.86 4.95
CA ALA A 20 -11.50 7.47 6.17
C ALA A 20 -9.98 7.73 6.14
N MET A 21 -9.25 7.08 5.23
CA MET A 21 -7.80 7.22 5.14
C MET A 21 -7.32 7.15 3.68
N PRO A 22 -6.25 7.89 3.30
CA PRO A 22 -5.68 7.75 1.96
C PRO A 22 -5.04 6.38 1.78
N LYS A 23 -5.06 5.84 0.57
CA LYS A 23 -4.57 4.49 0.26
C LYS A 23 -3.16 4.20 0.78
N PRO A 24 -2.16 5.11 0.66
CA PRO A 24 -0.82 4.92 1.22
C PRO A 24 -0.77 4.78 2.74
N MET A 25 -1.84 5.17 3.44
CA MET A 25 -1.95 5.09 4.90
C MET A 25 -2.67 3.85 5.41
N ILE A 26 -3.16 2.99 4.52
CA ILE A 26 -3.80 1.73 4.94
C ILE A 26 -2.76 0.90 5.71
N PRO A 27 -3.08 0.46 6.95
CA PRO A 27 -2.11 -0.22 7.79
C PRO A 27 -1.94 -1.68 7.37
N VAL A 28 -0.69 -2.09 7.15
CA VAL A 28 -0.30 -3.50 7.01
C VAL A 28 0.60 -3.84 8.19
N LEU A 29 0.28 -4.87 8.96
CA LEU A 29 0.94 -5.19 10.23
C LEU A 29 1.08 -3.96 11.16
N GLY A 30 0.02 -3.14 11.23
CA GLY A 30 -0.05 -1.97 12.12
C GLY A 30 0.73 -0.74 11.69
N LYS A 31 1.31 -0.74 10.47
CA LYS A 31 2.14 0.33 9.93
C LYS A 31 1.64 0.75 8.54
N PRO A 32 1.54 2.05 8.20
CA PRO A 32 1.13 2.49 6.88
C PRO A 32 1.93 1.82 5.77
N VAL A 33 1.28 1.42 4.68
CA VAL A 33 1.96 0.77 3.56
C VAL A 33 3.09 1.64 3.00
N MET A 34 2.91 2.96 2.92
CA MET A 34 3.95 3.89 2.45
C MET A 34 5.16 3.96 3.40
N GLU A 35 5.02 3.63 4.70
CA GLU A 35 6.16 3.62 5.62
C GLU A 35 7.18 2.55 5.25
N TYR A 36 6.74 1.35 4.84
CA TYR A 36 7.65 0.32 4.34
C TYR A 36 8.48 0.83 3.16
N LEU A 37 7.85 1.63 2.30
CA LEU A 37 8.51 2.21 1.13
C LEU A 37 9.51 3.29 1.53
N VAL A 38 9.16 4.19 2.45
CA VAL A 38 10.07 5.22 2.98
C VAL A 38 11.30 4.58 3.64
N GLU A 39 11.10 3.56 4.48
CA GLU A 39 12.20 2.81 5.10
C GLU A 39 13.07 2.09 4.05
N HIS A 40 12.45 1.55 3.01
CA HIS A 40 13.16 0.88 1.94
C HIS A 40 14.01 1.86 1.12
N LEU A 41 13.45 3.01 0.78
CA LEU A 41 14.17 4.10 0.10
C LEU A 41 15.36 4.59 0.94
N ALA A 42 15.15 4.83 2.23
CA ALA A 42 16.21 5.25 3.16
C ALA A 42 17.38 4.24 3.19
N ARG A 43 17.08 2.95 3.28
CA ARG A 43 18.09 1.87 3.28
C ARG A 43 18.92 1.82 1.99
N HIS A 44 18.37 2.28 0.89
CA HIS A 44 19.06 2.35 -0.41
C HIS A 44 19.68 3.74 -0.70
N GLY A 45 19.71 4.65 0.29
CA GLY A 45 20.37 5.96 0.19
C GLY A 45 19.52 7.03 -0.54
N PHE A 46 18.23 6.83 -0.67
CA PHE A 46 17.31 7.90 -1.07
C PHE A 46 16.95 8.73 0.17
N ASP A 47 17.58 9.87 0.31
CA ASP A 47 17.50 10.75 1.47
C ASP A 47 16.66 12.00 1.24
N GLN A 48 16.27 12.27 0.01
CA GLN A 48 15.39 13.38 -0.38
C GLN A 48 14.19 12.82 -1.15
N ILE A 49 13.01 12.94 -0.55
CA ILE A 49 11.78 12.32 -1.07
C ILE A 49 10.72 13.41 -1.25
N MET A 50 10.17 13.52 -2.45
CA MET A 50 8.95 14.29 -2.69
C MET A 50 7.75 13.36 -2.73
N VAL A 51 6.67 13.76 -2.07
CA VAL A 51 5.39 13.01 -2.07
C VAL A 51 4.32 13.90 -2.67
N ASN A 52 3.72 13.50 -3.79
CA ASN A 52 2.53 14.20 -4.26
C ASN A 52 1.32 13.73 -3.44
N VAL A 53 0.54 14.66 -2.96
CA VAL A 53 -0.63 14.41 -2.12
C VAL A 53 -1.85 15.15 -2.66
N SER A 54 -3.04 14.61 -2.43
CA SER A 54 -4.29 15.24 -2.86
C SER A 54 -5.41 14.92 -1.87
N HIS A 55 -6.14 13.82 -2.08
CA HIS A 55 -7.22 13.39 -1.20
C HIS A 55 -6.69 13.00 0.18
N LEU A 56 -7.26 13.60 1.26
CA LEU A 56 -6.87 13.36 2.65
C LEU A 56 -5.37 13.62 2.93
N ALA A 57 -4.76 14.58 2.22
CA ALA A 57 -3.35 14.96 2.35
C ALA A 57 -2.88 15.14 3.82
N PRO A 58 -3.63 15.79 4.73
CA PRO A 58 -3.21 15.97 6.12
C PRO A 58 -2.90 14.68 6.87
N ALA A 59 -3.50 13.55 6.50
CA ALA A 59 -3.21 12.26 7.12
C ALA A 59 -1.80 11.75 6.78
N ILE A 60 -1.35 11.97 5.55
CA ILE A 60 0.02 11.62 5.12
C ILE A 60 1.01 12.60 5.73
N GLU A 61 0.77 13.89 5.56
CA GLU A 61 1.65 14.96 6.06
C GLU A 61 1.84 14.89 7.58
N GLY A 62 0.75 14.68 8.33
CA GLY A 62 0.78 14.58 9.78
C GLY A 62 1.53 13.35 10.29
N TYR A 63 1.49 12.24 9.57
CA TYR A 63 2.18 11.01 9.97
C TYR A 63 3.68 11.07 9.65
N PHE A 64 4.05 11.45 8.44
CA PHE A 64 5.43 11.40 7.97
C PHE A 64 6.22 12.67 8.32
N GLY A 65 5.55 13.83 8.56
CA GLY A 65 6.21 15.07 8.89
C GLY A 65 7.33 15.44 7.90
N ASP A 66 8.48 15.82 8.41
CA ASP A 66 9.66 16.14 7.60
C ASP A 66 10.57 14.93 7.28
N GLY A 67 10.18 13.73 7.68
CA GLY A 67 10.91 12.49 7.39
C GLY A 67 12.08 12.16 8.32
N ARG A 68 12.46 13.02 9.26
CA ARG A 68 13.63 12.83 10.15
C ARG A 68 13.56 11.53 10.94
N ARG A 69 12.37 11.05 11.29
CA ARG A 69 12.16 9.77 11.98
C ARG A 69 12.78 8.59 11.23
N TRP A 70 12.88 8.66 9.90
CA TRP A 70 13.45 7.62 9.04
C TRP A 70 14.81 7.99 8.46
N GLY A 71 15.40 9.12 8.91
CA GLY A 71 16.70 9.58 8.42
C GLY A 71 16.67 10.18 7.01
N VAL A 72 15.50 10.61 6.54
CA VAL A 72 15.29 11.24 5.23
C VAL A 72 14.69 12.63 5.38
N GLN A 73 14.63 13.37 4.28
CA GLN A 73 13.90 14.62 4.15
C GLN A 73 12.69 14.40 3.25
N ILE A 74 11.50 14.68 3.75
CA ILE A 74 10.26 14.53 2.98
C ILE A 74 9.66 15.91 2.73
N GLY A 75 9.40 16.21 1.45
CA GLY A 75 8.63 17.35 1.01
C GLY A 75 7.32 16.92 0.36
N TYR A 76 6.31 17.77 0.40
CA TYR A 76 4.99 17.46 -0.14
C TYR A 76 4.63 18.42 -1.27
N SER A 77 4.01 17.86 -2.33
CA SER A 77 3.41 18.63 -3.42
C SER A 77 1.91 18.39 -3.42
N PHE A 78 1.14 19.38 -2.99
CA PHE A 78 -0.32 19.26 -2.96
C PHE A 78 -0.91 19.45 -4.35
N GLU A 79 -1.71 18.48 -4.81
CA GLU A 79 -2.43 18.52 -6.07
C GLU A 79 -3.88 18.94 -5.83
N GLY A 80 -4.14 20.23 -5.95
CA GLY A 80 -5.41 20.85 -5.72
C GLY A 80 -5.31 22.37 -5.58
N HIS A 81 -6.39 22.98 -5.12
CA HIS A 81 -6.51 24.43 -4.88
C HIS A 81 -7.40 24.71 -3.66
N LEU A 82 -7.40 25.93 -3.20
CA LEU A 82 -8.32 26.42 -2.17
C LEU A 82 -9.52 27.09 -2.83
N GLU A 83 -10.72 26.71 -2.43
CA GLU A 83 -11.97 27.32 -2.86
C GLU A 83 -12.89 27.51 -1.64
N GLY A 84 -13.31 28.75 -1.39
CA GLY A 84 -14.15 29.07 -0.24
C GLY A 84 -13.54 28.77 1.13
N GLY A 85 -12.23 28.63 1.23
CA GLY A 85 -11.52 28.22 2.45
C GLY A 85 -11.38 26.72 2.64
N GLU A 86 -11.95 25.93 1.73
CA GLU A 86 -11.81 24.47 1.70
C GLU A 86 -10.76 24.01 0.68
N THR A 87 -10.09 22.92 0.98
CA THR A 87 -9.10 22.32 0.10
C THR A 87 -9.77 21.38 -0.90
N ILE A 88 -9.73 21.75 -2.17
CA ILE A 88 -10.28 20.95 -3.27
C ILE A 88 -9.18 20.13 -3.94
N ALA A 89 -9.31 18.83 -3.87
CA ALA A 89 -8.38 17.90 -4.52
C ALA A 89 -8.58 17.93 -6.05
N SER A 90 -7.49 18.17 -6.78
CA SER A 90 -7.47 18.21 -8.25
C SER A 90 -6.17 17.56 -8.75
N PRO A 91 -6.12 16.21 -8.79
CA PRO A 91 -4.96 15.50 -9.30
C PRO A 91 -4.64 15.91 -10.74
N VAL A 92 -3.34 16.00 -11.04
CA VAL A 92 -2.83 16.43 -12.35
C VAL A 92 -2.15 15.28 -13.12
N GLY A 93 -2.47 14.04 -12.75
CA GLY A 93 -1.84 12.85 -13.32
C GLY A 93 -0.44 12.58 -12.74
N SER A 94 0.01 11.35 -12.88
CA SER A 94 1.26 10.90 -12.25
C SER A 94 2.50 11.61 -12.80
N ALA A 95 2.57 11.88 -14.09
CA ALA A 95 3.65 12.65 -14.70
C ALA A 95 3.45 14.16 -14.51
N GLY A 96 2.20 14.67 -14.53
CA GLY A 96 1.90 16.06 -14.22
C GLY A 96 2.40 16.46 -12.82
N GLY A 97 2.28 15.55 -11.82
CA GLY A 97 2.84 15.74 -10.48
C GLY A 97 4.37 15.92 -10.50
N ILE A 98 5.11 15.13 -11.32
CA ILE A 98 6.56 15.29 -11.51
C ILE A 98 6.87 16.69 -12.07
N LYS A 99 6.14 17.08 -13.12
CA LYS A 99 6.33 18.39 -13.77
C LYS A 99 6.10 19.53 -12.79
N ARG A 100 5.03 19.46 -12.01
CA ARG A 100 4.70 20.49 -11.00
C ARG A 100 5.78 20.65 -9.94
N ILE A 101 6.32 19.55 -9.42
CA ILE A 101 7.44 19.58 -8.46
C ILE A 101 8.66 20.24 -9.08
N GLN A 102 9.00 19.87 -10.33
CA GLN A 102 10.16 20.42 -11.02
C GLN A 102 10.04 21.92 -11.29
N GLU A 103 8.88 22.38 -11.70
CA GLU A 103 8.66 23.81 -11.98
C GLU A 103 8.67 24.69 -10.73
N PHE A 104 8.24 24.13 -9.59
CA PHE A 104 8.21 24.86 -8.33
C PHE A 104 9.61 25.09 -7.77
N GLY A 105 10.49 24.09 -7.78
CA GLY A 105 11.76 24.18 -7.08
C GLY A 105 12.97 23.54 -7.76
N GLY A 106 12.84 23.00 -8.97
CA GLY A 106 13.95 22.33 -9.67
C GLY A 106 14.46 21.09 -8.94
N PHE A 107 13.57 20.36 -8.26
CA PHE A 107 13.96 19.26 -7.38
C PHE A 107 14.71 18.13 -8.10
N PHE A 108 14.29 17.78 -9.32
CA PHE A 108 14.88 16.67 -10.07
C PHE A 108 16.05 17.17 -10.94
N ASP A 109 17.24 17.27 -10.36
CA ASP A 109 18.47 17.76 -10.99
C ASP A 109 19.47 16.65 -11.38
N ASP A 110 19.17 15.38 -11.03
CA ASP A 110 19.93 14.18 -11.31
C ASP A 110 18.98 13.02 -11.55
N THR A 111 19.50 11.84 -11.91
CA THR A 111 18.70 10.59 -11.99
C THR A 111 17.83 10.42 -10.76
N PHE A 112 16.56 10.18 -10.94
CA PHE A 112 15.61 10.05 -9.83
C PHE A 112 14.70 8.83 -9.97
N LEU A 113 14.24 8.35 -8.81
CA LEU A 113 13.31 7.24 -8.70
C LEU A 113 11.87 7.75 -8.54
N VAL A 114 10.92 7.13 -9.20
CA VAL A 114 9.47 7.34 -8.96
C VAL A 114 8.85 6.01 -8.57
N VAL A 115 8.09 5.98 -7.48
CA VAL A 115 7.45 4.77 -6.97
C VAL A 115 6.01 5.03 -6.56
N CYS A 116 5.12 4.04 -6.78
CA CYS A 116 3.75 4.09 -6.29
C CYS A 116 3.71 3.87 -4.77
N GLY A 117 3.00 4.73 -4.04
CA GLY A 117 2.96 4.76 -2.57
C GLY A 117 2.10 3.68 -1.92
N ASP A 118 1.57 2.74 -2.69
CA ASP A 118 0.62 1.71 -2.29
C ASP A 118 1.16 0.28 -2.42
N ALA A 119 2.47 0.12 -2.61
CA ALA A 119 3.13 -1.17 -2.72
C ALA A 119 4.17 -1.41 -1.61
N VAL A 120 4.33 -2.65 -1.21
CA VAL A 120 5.44 -3.11 -0.36
C VAL A 120 6.38 -3.95 -1.22
N ILE A 121 7.67 -3.61 -1.17
CA ILE A 121 8.70 -4.21 -2.03
C ILE A 121 9.96 -4.56 -1.23
N ASP A 122 10.69 -5.58 -1.68
CA ASP A 122 12.04 -5.92 -1.18
C ASP A 122 13.10 -5.88 -2.30
N LEU A 123 12.87 -5.06 -3.32
CA LEU A 123 13.71 -4.88 -4.49
C LEU A 123 15.07 -4.25 -4.13
N ASP A 124 16.18 -4.79 -4.62
CA ASP A 124 17.48 -4.12 -4.55
C ASP A 124 17.50 -2.90 -5.51
N LEU A 125 17.05 -1.75 -4.98
CA LEU A 125 17.02 -0.49 -5.73
C LEU A 125 18.41 -0.05 -6.20
N SER A 126 19.45 -0.35 -5.43
CA SER A 126 20.82 -0.01 -5.82
C SER A 126 21.29 -0.83 -7.04
N ALA A 127 20.90 -2.10 -7.13
CA ALA A 127 21.18 -2.92 -8.32
C ALA A 127 20.40 -2.43 -9.55
N VAL A 128 19.16 -2.03 -9.36
CA VAL A 128 18.31 -1.49 -10.43
C VAL A 128 18.87 -0.17 -10.97
N LEU A 129 19.30 0.75 -10.11
CA LEU A 129 19.97 1.99 -10.51
C LEU A 129 21.26 1.72 -11.29
N ARG A 130 22.10 0.79 -10.84
CA ARG A 130 23.32 0.41 -11.59
C ARG A 130 22.99 -0.08 -13.00
N LYS A 131 21.96 -0.91 -13.16
CA LYS A 131 21.50 -1.38 -14.48
C LYS A 131 21.04 -0.22 -15.36
N HIS A 132 20.28 0.72 -14.80
CA HIS A 132 19.84 1.91 -15.51
C HIS A 132 21.00 2.74 -16.02
N TRP A 133 21.95 3.13 -15.16
CA TRP A 133 23.12 3.91 -15.55
C TRP A 133 24.01 3.19 -16.59
N GLN A 134 24.20 1.87 -16.42
CA GLN A 134 24.98 1.07 -17.40
C GLN A 134 24.31 1.02 -18.78
N SER A 135 23.01 1.11 -18.83
CA SER A 135 22.26 1.08 -20.10
C SER A 135 22.27 2.41 -20.85
N GLY A 136 22.58 3.53 -20.18
CA GLY A 136 22.47 4.88 -20.74
C GLY A 136 21.05 5.25 -21.15
N ALA A 137 20.03 4.60 -20.58
CA ALA A 137 18.63 4.87 -20.91
C ALA A 137 18.17 6.21 -20.32
N ALA A 138 17.28 6.90 -21.03
CA ALA A 138 16.62 8.10 -20.51
C ALA A 138 15.51 7.75 -19.50
N ALA A 139 14.95 6.55 -19.61
CA ALA A 139 13.97 6.00 -18.68
C ALA A 139 14.12 4.49 -18.53
N SER A 140 13.78 3.98 -17.35
CA SER A 140 13.66 2.54 -17.09
C SER A 140 12.42 2.23 -16.27
N ILE A 141 11.77 1.09 -16.55
CA ILE A 141 10.67 0.54 -15.76
C ILE A 141 11.15 -0.75 -15.12
N VAL A 142 10.91 -0.92 -13.83
CA VAL A 142 11.01 -2.24 -13.22
C VAL A 142 9.78 -3.05 -13.62
N VAL A 143 10.01 -4.22 -14.17
CA VAL A 143 8.95 -5.11 -14.64
C VAL A 143 9.00 -6.44 -13.90
N ARG A 144 7.85 -7.11 -13.86
CA ARG A 144 7.69 -8.44 -13.30
C ARG A 144 6.77 -9.28 -14.18
N GLU A 145 7.07 -10.55 -14.31
CA GLU A 145 6.16 -11.49 -14.93
C GLU A 145 5.02 -11.87 -13.96
N VAL A 146 3.79 -11.86 -14.45
CA VAL A 146 2.59 -12.28 -13.70
C VAL A 146 1.82 -13.35 -14.48
N PRO A 147 1.01 -14.19 -13.79
CA PRO A 147 0.09 -15.10 -14.46
C PRO A 147 -0.82 -14.37 -15.45
N ARG A 148 -1.13 -15.03 -16.57
CA ARG A 148 -1.85 -14.39 -17.69
C ARG A 148 -3.23 -13.84 -17.31
N ASP A 149 -3.92 -14.50 -16.40
CA ASP A 149 -5.22 -14.07 -15.85
C ASP A 149 -5.15 -12.80 -15.01
N ARG A 150 -3.96 -12.44 -14.50
CA ARG A 150 -3.74 -11.21 -13.71
C ARG A 150 -3.31 -10.01 -14.56
N VAL A 151 -2.88 -10.22 -15.80
CA VAL A 151 -2.40 -9.18 -16.71
C VAL A 151 -3.37 -8.00 -16.87
N PRO A 152 -4.72 -8.18 -16.94
CA PRO A 152 -5.65 -7.07 -17.11
C PRO A 152 -5.65 -6.03 -15.99
N ASN A 153 -5.02 -6.35 -14.84
CA ASN A 153 -4.94 -5.41 -13.72
C ASN A 153 -3.83 -4.37 -13.88
N TYR A 154 -2.90 -4.57 -14.83
CA TYR A 154 -1.65 -3.82 -14.93
C TYR A 154 -1.38 -3.28 -16.34
N GLY A 155 -0.50 -2.29 -16.41
CA GLY A 155 0.13 -1.92 -17.66
C GLY A 155 1.12 -3.00 -18.12
N VAL A 156 1.06 -3.39 -19.38
CA VAL A 156 1.89 -4.46 -19.99
C VAL A 156 3.03 -3.86 -20.77
N VAL A 157 4.22 -4.38 -20.54
CA VAL A 157 5.46 -3.98 -21.23
C VAL A 157 5.85 -5.04 -22.24
N VAL A 158 6.11 -4.63 -23.47
CA VAL A 158 6.68 -5.49 -24.52
C VAL A 158 8.08 -5.00 -24.83
N CYS A 159 9.08 -5.84 -24.61
CA CYS A 159 10.48 -5.53 -24.89
C CYS A 159 11.12 -6.53 -25.87
N ASP A 160 12.22 -6.12 -26.50
CA ASP A 160 13.06 -7.02 -27.28
C ASP A 160 14.01 -7.83 -26.38
N SER A 161 14.83 -8.68 -27.00
CA SER A 161 15.79 -9.56 -26.30
C SER A 161 16.87 -8.80 -25.53
N SER A 162 17.07 -7.51 -25.80
CA SER A 162 18.02 -6.65 -25.06
C SER A 162 17.38 -5.97 -23.85
N GLY A 163 16.05 -6.13 -23.65
CA GLY A 163 15.27 -5.45 -22.62
C GLY A 163 14.81 -4.04 -23.04
N ARG A 164 15.01 -3.63 -24.30
CA ARG A 164 14.52 -2.34 -24.80
C ARG A 164 13.01 -2.42 -25.03
N ILE A 165 12.27 -1.47 -24.45
CA ILE A 165 10.82 -1.41 -24.56
C ILE A 165 10.41 -1.00 -25.97
N GLN A 166 9.53 -1.79 -26.59
CA GLN A 166 9.00 -1.60 -27.93
C GLN A 166 7.57 -1.06 -27.92
N SER A 167 6.78 -1.46 -26.94
CA SER A 167 5.42 -0.96 -26.75
C SER A 167 4.94 -1.10 -25.31
N PHE A 168 3.95 -0.29 -24.97
CA PHE A 168 3.24 -0.31 -23.69
C PHE A 168 1.74 -0.44 -23.95
N GLN A 169 1.04 -1.28 -23.17
CA GLN A 169 -0.40 -1.48 -23.26
C GLN A 169 -0.99 -1.22 -21.87
N GLU A 170 -1.89 -0.25 -21.74
CA GLU A 170 -2.54 0.03 -20.46
C GLU A 170 -3.73 -0.92 -20.26
N LYS A 171 -3.61 -1.81 -19.27
CA LYS A 171 -4.64 -2.78 -18.85
C LYS A 171 -5.35 -3.49 -20.01
N PRO A 172 -4.61 -4.19 -20.88
CA PRO A 172 -5.23 -4.91 -22.00
C PRO A 172 -6.08 -6.08 -21.47
N SER A 173 -7.02 -6.54 -22.27
CA SER A 173 -7.67 -7.82 -21.98
C SER A 173 -6.67 -8.99 -22.07
N VAL A 174 -7.03 -10.14 -21.48
CA VAL A 174 -6.17 -11.35 -21.50
C VAL A 174 -5.77 -11.72 -22.94
N ASP A 175 -6.70 -11.60 -23.88
CA ASP A 175 -6.49 -11.98 -25.29
C ASP A 175 -5.63 -10.97 -26.07
N GLU A 176 -5.72 -9.68 -25.71
CA GLU A 176 -4.96 -8.60 -26.35
C GLU A 176 -3.55 -8.42 -25.80
N ALA A 177 -3.27 -8.95 -24.63
CA ALA A 177 -1.98 -8.83 -23.98
C ALA A 177 -0.86 -9.50 -24.77
N ARG A 178 0.14 -8.73 -25.17
CA ARG A 178 1.30 -9.18 -25.95
C ARG A 178 2.44 -9.73 -25.11
N SER A 179 2.39 -9.54 -23.79
CA SER A 179 3.41 -9.97 -22.85
C SER A 179 2.77 -10.27 -21.49
N GLN A 180 3.49 -10.96 -20.63
CA GLN A 180 3.17 -11.15 -19.20
C GLN A 180 4.05 -10.27 -18.29
N LEU A 181 4.97 -9.48 -18.88
CA LEU A 181 5.75 -8.50 -18.15
C LEU A 181 4.88 -7.27 -17.87
N VAL A 182 4.66 -7.02 -16.58
CA VAL A 182 3.84 -5.90 -16.13
C VAL A 182 4.65 -4.80 -15.48
N ASN A 183 4.13 -3.59 -15.59
CA ASN A 183 4.61 -2.40 -14.91
C ASN A 183 4.35 -2.52 -13.40
N THR A 184 5.41 -2.42 -12.60
CA THR A 184 5.34 -2.53 -11.14
C THR A 184 5.16 -1.19 -10.42
N GLY A 185 5.04 -0.08 -11.15
CA GLY A 185 4.96 1.24 -10.56
C GLY A 185 6.29 1.76 -10.01
N ILE A 186 7.42 1.24 -10.51
CA ILE A 186 8.77 1.63 -10.11
C ILE A 186 9.52 2.09 -11.36
N TYR A 187 9.90 3.37 -11.40
CA TYR A 187 10.50 4.00 -12.56
C TYR A 187 11.80 4.71 -12.20
N ILE A 188 12.75 4.70 -13.10
CA ILE A 188 13.96 5.52 -13.01
C ILE A 188 13.98 6.43 -14.21
N PHE A 189 14.12 7.72 -13.97
CA PHE A 189 14.12 8.74 -14.98
C PHE A 189 15.36 9.62 -14.91
N GLU A 190 15.89 9.96 -16.09
CA GLU A 190 16.80 11.08 -16.22
C GLU A 190 16.02 12.40 -16.27
N PRO A 191 16.58 13.52 -15.78
CA PRO A 191 15.88 14.81 -15.75
C PRO A 191 15.31 15.27 -17.11
N SER A 192 15.95 14.90 -18.21
CA SER A 192 15.52 15.22 -19.57
C SER A 192 14.12 14.71 -19.94
N ILE A 193 13.62 13.69 -19.23
CA ILE A 193 12.27 13.16 -19.42
C ILE A 193 11.21 14.21 -19.06
N ILE A 194 11.51 15.08 -18.09
CA ILE A 194 10.56 16.09 -17.60
C ILE A 194 10.24 17.14 -18.68
N ASP A 195 11.13 17.35 -19.62
CA ASP A 195 10.91 18.27 -20.76
C ASP A 195 9.82 17.76 -21.73
N LEU A 196 9.51 16.49 -21.67
CA LEU A 196 8.42 15.88 -22.46
C LEU A 196 7.04 16.11 -21.84
N ILE A 197 6.99 16.42 -20.55
CA ILE A 197 5.73 16.57 -19.82
C ILE A 197 5.22 18.02 -20.00
N PRO A 198 4.00 18.19 -20.54
CA PRO A 198 3.43 19.51 -20.71
C PRO A 198 3.16 20.18 -19.36
N LYS A 199 3.20 21.51 -19.37
CA LYS A 199 2.91 22.31 -18.19
C LYS A 199 1.41 22.44 -17.96
N ASP A 200 0.98 22.46 -16.69
CA ASP A 200 -0.41 22.71 -16.24
C ASP A 200 -1.46 21.82 -16.94
N GLN A 201 -1.11 20.58 -17.22
CA GLN A 201 -2.01 19.59 -17.82
C GLN A 201 -2.06 18.31 -16.99
N ASP A 202 -3.20 17.65 -17.02
CA ASP A 202 -3.31 16.27 -16.55
C ASP A 202 -2.50 15.38 -17.51
N PHE A 203 -1.51 14.69 -16.97
CA PHE A 203 -0.59 13.88 -17.76
C PHE A 203 -0.14 12.65 -16.97
N ASP A 204 -0.44 11.48 -17.50
CA ASP A 204 -0.16 10.20 -16.83
C ASP A 204 1.12 9.54 -17.36
N ILE A 205 1.87 8.89 -16.49
CA ILE A 205 3.12 8.19 -16.84
C ILE A 205 2.85 7.05 -17.83
N GLY A 206 1.84 6.21 -17.55
CA GLY A 206 1.58 4.98 -18.31
C GLY A 206 0.94 5.25 -19.66
N SER A 207 -0.16 6.02 -19.64
CA SER A 207 -1.00 6.24 -20.83
C SER A 207 -0.47 7.33 -21.75
N GLU A 208 0.40 8.24 -21.28
CA GLU A 208 0.84 9.40 -22.06
C GLU A 208 2.35 9.53 -22.15
N LEU A 209 3.08 9.51 -21.02
CA LEU A 209 4.53 9.71 -21.03
C LEU A 209 5.26 8.55 -21.71
N PHE A 210 4.93 7.30 -21.41
CA PHE A 210 5.61 6.14 -21.99
C PHE A 210 5.43 6.06 -23.52
N PRO A 211 4.23 6.22 -24.09
CA PRO A 211 4.06 6.32 -25.53
C PRO A 211 4.85 7.47 -26.16
N LEU A 212 4.95 8.61 -25.44
CA LEU A 212 5.71 9.76 -25.95
C LEU A 212 7.23 9.51 -25.97
N ILE A 213 7.78 8.85 -24.93
CA ILE A 213 9.19 8.43 -24.88
C ILE A 213 9.51 7.53 -26.08
N LEU A 214 8.66 6.53 -26.34
CA LEU A 214 8.79 5.63 -27.50
C LEU A 214 8.70 6.37 -28.83
N LYS A 215 7.71 7.25 -28.98
CA LYS A 215 7.53 8.07 -30.19
C LYS A 215 8.73 8.97 -30.48
N LYS A 216 9.40 9.46 -29.44
CA LYS A 216 10.63 10.28 -29.55
C LYS A 216 11.88 9.44 -29.82
N GLY A 217 11.79 8.12 -29.79
CA GLY A 217 12.92 7.21 -30.01
C GLY A 217 13.97 7.24 -28.89
N LEU A 218 13.62 7.73 -27.69
CA LEU A 218 14.52 7.77 -26.55
C LEU A 218 14.80 6.34 -26.05
N ALA A 219 15.99 6.15 -25.46
CA ALA A 219 16.35 4.87 -24.87
C ALA A 219 15.46 4.60 -23.64
N PHE A 220 14.65 3.54 -23.70
CA PHE A 220 13.68 3.18 -22.70
C PHE A 220 13.73 1.68 -22.43
N ASN A 221 14.10 1.27 -21.21
CA ASN A 221 14.42 -0.10 -20.89
C ASN A 221 13.51 -0.69 -19.82
N ALA A 222 13.22 -1.98 -19.95
CA ALA A 222 12.63 -2.81 -18.91
C ALA A 222 13.76 -3.43 -18.08
N ILE A 223 13.65 -3.33 -16.75
CA ILE A 223 14.57 -3.96 -15.82
C ILE A 223 13.81 -5.06 -15.08
N GLU A 224 14.07 -6.29 -15.46
CA GLU A 224 13.56 -7.45 -14.75
C GLU A 224 14.49 -7.79 -13.58
N SER A 225 13.90 -8.02 -12.41
CA SER A 225 14.62 -8.41 -11.19
C SER A 225 13.72 -9.29 -10.33
N PRO A 226 14.27 -10.32 -9.66
CA PRO A 226 13.50 -11.10 -8.70
C PRO A 226 13.33 -10.30 -7.40
N PHE A 227 12.09 -10.05 -7.00
CA PHE A 227 11.73 -9.41 -5.73
C PHE A 227 10.29 -9.75 -5.35
N ASN A 228 9.97 -9.59 -4.08
CA ASN A 228 8.59 -9.64 -3.64
C ASN A 228 7.94 -8.26 -3.86
N TRP A 229 6.80 -8.29 -4.51
CA TRP A 229 6.01 -7.11 -4.83
C TRP A 229 4.57 -7.36 -4.40
N ILE A 230 4.12 -6.60 -3.44
CA ILE A 230 2.76 -6.63 -2.92
C ILE A 230 2.13 -5.27 -3.26
N ASP A 231 1.33 -5.26 -4.32
CA ASP A 231 0.55 -4.11 -4.75
C ASP A 231 -0.85 -4.18 -4.12
N ILE A 232 -1.25 -3.14 -3.42
CA ILE A 232 -2.58 -3.06 -2.81
C ILE A 232 -3.53 -2.38 -3.79
N GLY A 233 -3.90 -3.09 -4.85
CA GLY A 233 -4.80 -2.57 -5.88
C GLY A 233 -6.27 -2.52 -5.46
N GLN A 234 -6.72 -3.48 -4.67
CA GLN A 234 -8.09 -3.69 -4.22
C GLN A 234 -8.13 -4.35 -2.84
N LEU A 235 -9.30 -4.56 -2.24
CA LEU A 235 -9.43 -5.13 -0.90
C LEU A 235 -8.87 -6.54 -0.78
N SER A 236 -9.05 -7.38 -1.80
CA SER A 236 -8.49 -8.72 -1.82
C SER A 236 -6.96 -8.72 -1.82
N ASP A 237 -6.33 -7.77 -2.53
CA ASP A 237 -4.87 -7.61 -2.50
C ASP A 237 -4.40 -7.16 -1.11
N TYR A 238 -5.16 -6.26 -0.45
CA TYR A 238 -4.87 -5.82 0.92
C TYR A 238 -4.96 -6.98 1.93
N TRP A 239 -6.02 -7.77 1.84
CA TRP A 239 -6.18 -8.96 2.69
C TRP A 239 -5.03 -9.95 2.47
N GLU A 240 -4.73 -10.28 1.21
CA GLU A 240 -3.64 -11.18 0.85
C GLU A 240 -2.26 -10.65 1.29
N ALA A 241 -2.03 -9.32 1.17
CA ALA A 241 -0.82 -8.66 1.65
C ALA A 241 -0.56 -8.97 3.13
N ASN A 242 -1.57 -8.75 3.98
CA ASN A 242 -1.48 -9.07 5.40
C ASN A 242 -1.22 -10.56 5.63
N GLN A 243 -1.94 -11.45 4.92
CA GLN A 243 -1.75 -12.88 5.03
C GLN A 243 -0.32 -13.33 4.69
N GLN A 244 0.26 -12.77 3.63
CA GLN A 244 1.63 -13.08 3.19
C GLN A 244 2.67 -12.54 4.17
N MET A 245 2.49 -11.31 4.63
CA MET A 245 3.44 -10.68 5.55
C MET A 245 3.43 -11.36 6.92
N MET A 246 2.27 -11.73 7.45
CA MET A 246 2.18 -12.52 8.69
C MET A 246 2.84 -13.90 8.59
N ARG A 247 2.89 -14.48 7.39
CA ARG A 247 3.63 -15.73 7.12
C ARG A 247 5.14 -15.53 6.92
N GLY A 248 5.64 -14.28 7.03
CA GLY A 248 7.06 -13.96 6.87
C GLY A 248 7.57 -14.07 5.41
N ARG A 249 6.71 -13.87 4.42
CA ARG A 249 7.10 -13.98 3.00
C ARG A 249 7.87 -12.77 2.46
N LEU A 250 7.87 -11.64 3.18
CA LEU A 250 8.62 -10.45 2.80
C LEU A 250 9.92 -10.34 3.59
N ARG A 251 11.03 -10.11 2.91
CA ARG A 251 12.34 -9.92 3.55
C ARG A 251 12.39 -8.58 4.28
N GLY A 252 12.95 -8.59 5.48
CA GLY A 252 13.17 -7.36 6.27
C GLY A 252 11.89 -6.80 6.91
N VAL A 253 10.81 -7.56 6.93
CA VAL A 253 9.60 -7.25 7.68
C VAL A 253 9.49 -8.18 8.87
N GLU A 254 9.46 -7.60 10.06
CA GLU A 254 9.31 -8.32 11.31
C GLU A 254 7.91 -8.10 11.88
N MET A 255 7.38 -9.12 12.57
CA MET A 255 6.14 -8.99 13.31
C MET A 255 6.34 -8.04 14.49
N PRO A 256 5.45 -7.07 14.69
CA PRO A 256 5.56 -6.18 15.85
C PRO A 256 5.21 -6.90 17.15
N GLY A 257 5.58 -6.26 18.27
CA GLY A 257 5.29 -6.76 19.60
C GLY A 257 6.27 -7.83 20.10
N ILE A 258 5.82 -8.64 21.04
CA ILE A 258 6.61 -9.71 21.66
C ILE A 258 5.97 -11.05 21.30
N GLU A 259 6.78 -12.00 20.83
CA GLU A 259 6.33 -13.37 20.61
C GLU A 259 6.17 -14.07 21.98
N VAL A 260 4.92 -14.28 22.38
CA VAL A 260 4.57 -14.87 23.69
C VAL A 260 4.37 -16.39 23.62
N ARG A 261 4.04 -16.91 22.46
CA ARG A 261 3.94 -18.33 22.10
C ARG A 261 4.38 -18.50 20.64
N PRO A 262 4.75 -19.69 20.16
CA PRO A 262 5.19 -19.90 18.79
C PRO A 262 4.20 -19.32 17.76
N LYS A 263 4.65 -18.35 16.98
CA LYS A 263 3.87 -17.60 15.98
C LYS A 263 2.67 -16.82 16.55
N ILE A 264 2.72 -16.45 17.84
CA ILE A 264 1.71 -15.59 18.47
C ILE A 264 2.42 -14.41 19.10
N TRP A 265 2.12 -13.22 18.61
CA TRP A 265 2.69 -11.96 19.07
C TRP A 265 1.63 -11.10 19.77
N THR A 266 2.05 -10.37 20.77
CA THR A 266 1.19 -9.40 21.45
C THR A 266 1.85 -8.04 21.54
N GLY A 267 1.02 -7.00 21.50
CA GLY A 267 1.39 -5.65 21.92
C GLY A 267 1.42 -5.53 23.44
N LEU A 268 1.46 -4.28 23.92
CA LEU A 268 1.52 -3.98 25.35
C LEU A 268 0.13 -4.13 26.00
N ASN A 269 0.11 -4.59 27.27
CA ASN A 269 -1.07 -4.58 28.10
C ASN A 269 -2.28 -5.32 27.49
N VAL A 270 -2.06 -6.48 26.89
CA VAL A 270 -3.13 -7.35 26.39
C VAL A 270 -3.72 -8.14 27.56
N LYS A 271 -5.05 -8.08 27.72
CA LYS A 271 -5.78 -8.86 28.72
C LYS A 271 -6.30 -10.15 28.07
N ILE A 272 -5.74 -11.28 28.47
CA ILE A 272 -6.07 -12.61 27.92
C ILE A 272 -5.73 -13.68 28.94
N ASP A 273 -6.63 -14.62 29.16
CA ASP A 273 -6.33 -15.86 29.88
C ASP A 273 -6.03 -16.96 28.88
N TRP A 274 -4.75 -17.33 28.79
CA TRP A 274 -4.26 -18.29 27.79
C TRP A 274 -4.76 -19.72 27.99
N ASP A 275 -5.27 -20.06 29.14
CA ASP A 275 -5.80 -21.39 29.44
C ASP A 275 -7.29 -21.51 29.06
N GLU A 276 -7.96 -20.38 28.88
CA GLU A 276 -9.38 -20.32 28.57
C GLU A 276 -9.67 -19.88 27.11
N VAL A 277 -8.62 -19.62 26.30
CA VAL A 277 -8.74 -19.23 24.89
C VAL A 277 -8.02 -20.20 23.98
N ARG A 278 -8.49 -20.31 22.75
CA ARG A 278 -7.79 -21.08 21.70
C ARG A 278 -7.19 -20.15 20.67
N VAL A 279 -5.85 -20.12 20.58
CA VAL A 279 -5.13 -19.30 19.60
C VAL A 279 -4.14 -20.18 18.82
N GLU A 280 -4.28 -20.19 17.49
CA GLU A 280 -3.40 -20.93 16.57
C GLU A 280 -2.77 -19.95 15.59
N GLY A 281 -1.43 -19.81 15.61
CA GLY A 281 -0.68 -18.81 14.84
C GLY A 281 -0.60 -19.08 13.32
N PRO A 282 -0.10 -18.08 12.56
CA PRO A 282 0.41 -16.79 13.02
C PRO A 282 -0.72 -15.81 13.43
N VAL A 283 -0.64 -15.25 14.64
CA VAL A 283 -1.61 -14.31 15.18
C VAL A 283 -0.89 -13.14 15.83
N TYR A 284 -1.36 -11.93 15.60
CA TYR A 284 -0.99 -10.74 16.36
C TYR A 284 -2.20 -10.21 17.12
N ILE A 285 -1.99 -9.85 18.39
CA ILE A 285 -3.00 -9.21 19.23
C ILE A 285 -2.44 -7.87 19.69
N GLY A 286 -3.06 -6.78 19.25
CA GLY A 286 -2.63 -5.41 19.47
C GLY A 286 -2.72 -4.96 20.92
N SER A 287 -1.99 -3.90 21.24
CA SER A 287 -1.91 -3.32 22.57
C SER A 287 -3.29 -2.98 23.15
N ALA A 288 -3.43 -3.10 24.47
CA ALA A 288 -4.65 -2.78 25.20
C ALA A 288 -5.91 -3.54 24.76
N SER A 289 -5.77 -4.63 24.01
CA SER A 289 -6.88 -5.48 23.60
C SER A 289 -7.29 -6.43 24.73
N CYS A 290 -8.58 -6.72 24.81
CA CYS A 290 -9.18 -7.64 25.77
C CYS A 290 -9.80 -8.82 25.05
N ILE A 291 -9.37 -10.04 25.42
CA ILE A 291 -9.83 -11.29 24.86
C ILE A 291 -10.48 -12.09 25.97
N GLU A 292 -11.78 -12.29 25.90
CA GLU A 292 -12.53 -13.01 26.93
C GLU A 292 -12.36 -14.54 26.83
N PRO A 293 -12.64 -15.26 27.92
CA PRO A 293 -12.68 -16.71 27.93
C PRO A 293 -13.58 -17.30 26.82
N GLY A 294 -13.16 -18.42 26.23
CA GLY A 294 -13.91 -19.10 25.18
C GLY A 294 -13.74 -18.54 23.76
N VAL A 295 -12.98 -17.47 23.58
CA VAL A 295 -12.63 -16.91 22.25
C VAL A 295 -11.72 -17.87 21.50
N GLN A 296 -11.92 -17.98 20.18
CA GLN A 296 -11.10 -18.79 19.29
C GLN A 296 -10.52 -17.94 18.16
N ILE A 297 -9.19 -17.96 17.99
CA ILE A 297 -8.48 -17.19 16.97
C ILE A 297 -7.58 -18.13 16.16
N TYR A 298 -7.77 -18.14 14.84
CA TYR A 298 -6.99 -18.97 13.93
C TYR A 298 -6.26 -18.08 12.90
N GLY A 299 -4.97 -18.27 12.79
CA GLY A 299 -4.11 -17.47 11.91
C GLY A 299 -4.17 -17.84 10.41
N PRO A 300 -3.60 -16.99 9.56
CA PRO A 300 -3.05 -15.67 9.89
C PRO A 300 -4.13 -14.66 10.24
N THR A 301 -4.11 -14.12 11.47
CA THR A 301 -5.11 -13.18 11.95
C THR A 301 -4.43 -11.99 12.65
N TRP A 302 -4.82 -10.81 12.24
CA TRP A 302 -4.41 -9.55 12.84
C TRP A 302 -5.53 -8.99 13.70
N ILE A 303 -5.27 -8.79 14.99
CA ILE A 303 -6.15 -8.05 15.90
C ILE A 303 -5.45 -6.74 16.23
N GLY A 304 -6.08 -5.63 15.92
CA GLY A 304 -5.58 -4.27 16.13
C GLY A 304 -5.51 -3.87 17.61
N THR A 305 -5.12 -2.63 17.85
CA THR A 305 -5.03 -2.04 19.19
C THR A 305 -6.42 -1.79 19.78
N GLY A 306 -6.57 -2.01 21.09
CA GLY A 306 -7.79 -1.66 21.82
C GLY A 306 -9.03 -2.47 21.43
N CYS A 307 -8.85 -3.62 20.78
CA CYS A 307 -9.96 -4.49 20.39
C CYS A 307 -10.56 -5.21 21.60
N TYR A 308 -11.84 -5.52 21.52
CA TYR A 308 -12.56 -6.29 22.53
C TYR A 308 -13.25 -7.49 21.86
N LEU A 309 -12.79 -8.69 22.20
CA LEU A 309 -13.38 -9.94 21.71
C LEU A 309 -14.13 -10.63 22.86
N GLU A 310 -15.44 -10.74 22.69
CA GLU A 310 -16.31 -11.30 23.72
C GLU A 310 -16.34 -12.83 23.69
N SER A 311 -16.68 -13.41 24.84
CA SER A 311 -16.77 -14.86 25.02
C SER A 311 -17.60 -15.53 23.93
N GLY A 312 -17.01 -16.54 23.27
CA GLY A 312 -17.65 -17.27 22.16
C GLY A 312 -17.33 -16.74 20.76
N ALA A 313 -16.73 -15.55 20.64
CA ALA A 313 -16.31 -15.03 19.34
C ALA A 313 -15.28 -15.94 18.65
N ARG A 314 -15.39 -16.08 17.32
CA ARG A 314 -14.48 -16.88 16.48
C ARG A 314 -13.92 -16.03 15.34
N ILE A 315 -12.60 -15.98 15.22
CA ILE A 315 -11.93 -15.19 14.20
C ILE A 315 -10.89 -16.05 13.48
N SER A 316 -10.92 -16.05 12.17
CA SER A 316 -10.04 -16.86 11.35
C SER A 316 -9.58 -16.09 10.11
N ARG A 317 -8.28 -16.09 9.84
CA ARG A 317 -7.66 -15.48 8.64
C ARG A 317 -8.18 -14.08 8.33
N SER A 318 -8.37 -13.25 9.36
CA SER A 318 -9.06 -11.96 9.27
C SER A 318 -8.22 -10.82 9.81
N ILE A 319 -8.59 -9.62 9.43
CA ILE A 319 -7.98 -8.38 9.91
C ILE A 319 -9.05 -7.63 10.71
N VAL A 320 -8.84 -7.54 12.01
CA VAL A 320 -9.67 -6.74 12.92
C VAL A 320 -8.92 -5.45 13.20
N PHE A 321 -9.46 -4.34 12.73
CA PHE A 321 -8.85 -3.03 12.88
C PHE A 321 -8.93 -2.53 14.31
N ASP A 322 -8.14 -1.49 14.61
CA ASP A 322 -8.07 -0.89 15.93
C ASP A 322 -9.46 -0.50 16.46
N TYR A 323 -9.63 -0.67 17.76
CA TYR A 323 -10.86 -0.34 18.49
C TYR A 323 -12.13 -1.05 17.98
N SER A 324 -11.99 -2.20 17.37
CA SER A 324 -13.14 -3.02 16.99
C SER A 324 -13.58 -3.92 18.14
N ARG A 325 -14.89 -4.10 18.27
CA ARG A 325 -15.52 -5.06 19.17
C ARG A 325 -16.13 -6.19 18.36
N VAL A 326 -15.92 -7.43 18.77
CA VAL A 326 -16.57 -8.63 18.19
C VAL A 326 -17.34 -9.33 19.29
N GLY A 327 -18.67 -9.37 19.20
CA GLY A 327 -19.57 -9.95 20.17
C GLY A 327 -19.61 -11.48 20.16
N PRO A 328 -20.36 -12.11 21.09
CA PRO A 328 -20.30 -13.55 21.36
C PRO A 328 -20.79 -14.45 20.22
N THR A 329 -21.65 -13.94 19.34
CA THR A 329 -22.14 -14.66 18.16
C THR A 329 -21.26 -14.42 16.90
N GLY A 330 -20.23 -13.55 17.02
CA GLY A 330 -19.37 -13.17 15.90
C GLY A 330 -18.53 -14.35 15.41
N SER A 331 -18.74 -14.72 14.14
CA SER A 331 -17.90 -15.69 13.43
C SER A 331 -17.34 -15.04 12.18
N VAL A 332 -16.08 -14.62 12.26
CA VAL A 332 -15.39 -13.84 11.22
C VAL A 332 -14.35 -14.72 10.55
N SER A 333 -14.47 -14.95 9.25
CA SER A 333 -13.50 -15.71 8.47
C SER A 333 -13.21 -15.02 7.14
N ASP A 334 -11.90 -14.91 6.79
CA ASP A 334 -11.44 -14.31 5.55
C ASP A 334 -11.97 -12.88 5.31
N ALA A 335 -12.00 -12.07 6.37
CA ALA A 335 -12.73 -10.81 6.41
C ALA A 335 -11.94 -9.66 7.05
N LEU A 336 -12.48 -8.47 6.85
CA LEU A 336 -12.02 -7.20 7.43
C LEU A 336 -13.10 -6.67 8.38
N VAL A 337 -12.74 -6.40 9.63
CA VAL A 337 -13.63 -5.81 10.64
C VAL A 337 -13.12 -4.43 11.00
N PHE A 338 -13.93 -3.39 10.83
CA PHE A 338 -13.57 -2.01 11.16
C PHE A 338 -14.82 -1.19 11.53
N GLY A 339 -14.76 -0.53 12.69
CA GLY A 339 -15.91 0.18 13.22
C GLY A 339 -17.12 -0.74 13.38
N ARG A 340 -18.22 -0.42 12.70
CA ARG A 340 -19.45 -1.23 12.64
C ARG A 340 -19.59 -2.05 11.36
N ASN A 341 -18.47 -2.23 10.61
CA ASN A 341 -18.49 -2.93 9.34
C ASN A 341 -17.72 -4.24 9.42
N CYS A 342 -18.27 -5.26 8.80
CA CYS A 342 -17.56 -6.48 8.47
C CYS A 342 -17.75 -6.77 6.98
N VAL A 343 -16.65 -6.83 6.25
CA VAL A 343 -16.65 -7.11 4.81
C VAL A 343 -15.74 -8.29 4.51
N ASP A 344 -16.08 -9.05 3.50
CA ASP A 344 -15.18 -10.08 2.98
C ASP A 344 -13.99 -9.46 2.23
N GLN A 345 -13.09 -10.31 1.75
CA GLN A 345 -11.94 -9.89 0.96
C GLN A 345 -12.29 -9.19 -0.37
N ASN A 346 -13.52 -9.28 -0.85
CA ASN A 346 -14.00 -8.62 -2.07
C ASN A 346 -14.70 -7.29 -1.78
N GLY A 347 -14.92 -6.98 -0.50
CA GLY A 347 -15.62 -5.77 -0.04
C GLY A 347 -17.14 -5.95 0.06
N GLU A 348 -17.63 -7.17 -0.07
CA GLU A 348 -19.03 -7.47 0.17
C GLU A 348 -19.30 -7.52 1.67
N SER A 349 -20.36 -6.83 2.09
CA SER A 349 -20.78 -6.87 3.49
C SER A 349 -21.14 -8.28 3.89
N ILE A 350 -20.54 -8.76 4.97
CA ILE A 350 -20.92 -10.04 5.56
C ILE A 350 -22.25 -9.83 6.28
N PRO A 351 -23.34 -10.42 5.79
CA PRO A 351 -24.65 -10.24 6.40
C PRO A 351 -24.67 -10.82 7.81
N ASP A 352 -25.28 -10.08 8.71
CA ASP A 352 -25.63 -10.61 10.01
C ASP A 352 -26.72 -11.68 9.86
N LEU A 353 -26.52 -12.83 10.46
CA LEU A 353 -27.52 -13.93 10.51
C LEU A 353 -28.76 -13.56 11.34
N GLY A 354 -28.82 -12.34 11.95
CA GLY A 354 -29.90 -11.87 12.81
C GLY A 354 -30.50 -10.50 12.48
N GLY A 355 -30.02 -9.76 11.48
CA GLY A 355 -30.66 -8.54 10.97
C GLY A 355 -30.18 -7.20 11.52
N ALA A 356 -29.26 -7.17 12.46
CA ALA A 356 -28.42 -6.02 12.83
C ALA A 356 -27.04 -6.53 13.19
N LEU A 357 -25.97 -5.88 12.69
CA LEU A 357 -24.57 -6.23 13.05
C LEU A 357 -24.25 -5.90 14.51
N ASP A 358 -25.12 -6.35 15.46
CA ASP A 358 -24.96 -6.10 16.90
C ASP A 358 -23.69 -6.76 17.46
N TRP A 359 -23.11 -7.70 16.74
CA TRP A 359 -21.87 -8.38 17.11
C TRP A 359 -20.59 -7.65 16.66
N VAL A 360 -20.70 -6.57 15.87
CA VAL A 360 -19.57 -5.70 15.50
C VAL A 360 -19.86 -4.27 15.91
N ALA A 361 -18.96 -3.67 16.69
CA ALA A 361 -19.08 -2.31 17.18
C ALA A 361 -17.70 -1.66 17.38
N ASP A 362 -17.69 -0.40 17.74
CA ASP A 362 -16.49 0.28 18.25
C ASP A 362 -16.31 -0.07 19.74
N SER A 363 -15.14 -0.59 20.11
CA SER A 363 -14.84 -0.99 21.49
C SER A 363 -14.83 0.18 22.48
N ARG A 364 -14.77 1.41 21.99
CA ARG A 364 -14.82 2.65 22.79
C ARG A 364 -16.25 3.13 23.07
N GLU A 365 -17.24 2.55 22.44
CA GLU A 365 -18.63 2.81 22.79
C GLU A 365 -18.85 2.35 24.24
N LEU A 366 -19.45 3.23 25.05
CA LEU A 366 -19.71 2.93 26.46
C LEU A 366 -20.51 1.64 26.55
N MET A 367 -19.89 0.61 27.07
CA MET A 367 -20.63 -0.60 27.47
C MET A 367 -21.65 -0.18 28.53
N PRO A 368 -22.90 -0.57 28.43
CA PRO A 368 -23.80 -0.41 29.57
C PRO A 368 -23.15 -1.12 30.76
N PRO A 369 -23.20 -0.54 31.99
CA PRO A 369 -22.61 -1.15 33.16
C PRO A 369 -23.14 -2.58 33.26
N ALA A 370 -22.23 -3.53 33.41
CA ALA A 370 -22.59 -4.94 33.64
C ALA A 370 -23.61 -5.01 34.76
N LYS A 371 -24.79 -5.57 34.47
CA LYS A 371 -25.85 -5.77 35.44
C LYS A 371 -25.44 -6.81 36.51
#